data_f0ce81feb31a02906996efe25608aee3
#
_entry.id   f0ce81feb31a02906996efe25608aee3
#
_cell.length_a   1.000
_cell.length_b   1.000
_cell.length_c   1.000
_cell.angle_alpha   90.00
_cell.angle_beta   90.00
_cell.angle_gamma   90.00
#
_symmetry.space_group_name_H-M   'P 1'
#
loop_
_entity.id
_entity.type
_entity.pdbx_description
1 polymer ?
#
loop_
_entity_poly.entity_id
_entity_poly.type
_entity_poly.pdbx_seq_one_letter_code
_entity_poly.pdbx_strand_id
1 'polypeptide(L)'
;MRVLVCGDVHLTNYGMFNEPTDDPAVGSRLSYILKALDDFFAYGKENNINTYIINGDLFDSRQSDNPTTLAHIRKHFITSFRNLTNLNGVTLYLNSGNHDQLTRSVTPNSLEDFELYSTDTHKIKVINAVTPIQVDNNTELFFVPYDEDIKGTKEAINDYLYKHPFSGSVNVFAHLGVTGATQGRWNHRLGGAFNLDDLGWNASNVKSISLSHYHTRQSLKKEGAKDAYYIGDLTALNFNDIGSDGLGVSRGFDEIDLDTGEHKFIDLTQSPYNIPTFNQINLDTDDNFDLATQVDDHSYYKISCKSKDTYEKLAKELENNSIASRVQLILLPQEQRVTIDVDANATDTELVSKYCDLNYPEVKDKALDYLRKAKEAE
;
A
#
# COMPACT_ATOMS: atom_id res chain seq x y z
N MET A 1 19.89 -6.72 17.95
CA MET A 1 18.46 -6.88 18.35
C MET A 1 17.58 -6.97 17.11
N ARG A 2 16.54 -7.87 17.10
CA ARG A 2 15.66 -8.00 15.92
C ARG A 2 14.26 -7.47 16.20
N VAL A 3 13.65 -6.85 15.20
CA VAL A 3 12.25 -6.39 15.23
C VAL A 3 11.51 -6.84 13.98
N LEU A 4 10.19 -6.96 14.06
CA LEU A 4 9.34 -7.12 12.89
C LEU A 4 8.65 -5.81 12.56
N VAL A 5 8.58 -5.49 11.27
CA VAL A 5 7.89 -4.29 10.80
C VAL A 5 7.02 -4.60 9.59
N CYS A 6 5.79 -4.15 9.63
CA CYS A 6 4.89 -4.03 8.46
C CYS A 6 4.35 -2.60 8.39
N GLY A 7 3.76 -2.24 7.28
CA GLY A 7 3.06 -0.96 7.09
C GLY A 7 1.85 -1.16 6.21
N ASP A 8 1.06 -0.10 6.06
CA ASP A 8 -0.04 -0.03 5.10
C ASP A 8 -0.94 -1.29 5.17
N VAL A 9 -1.45 -1.59 6.39
CA VAL A 9 -2.26 -2.78 6.68
C VAL A 9 -3.67 -2.63 6.13
N HIS A 10 -4.24 -1.43 6.25
CA HIS A 10 -5.54 -1.04 5.72
C HIS A 10 -6.67 -2.01 6.10
N LEU A 11 -6.84 -2.22 7.41
CA LEU A 11 -7.94 -3.02 7.93
C LEU A 11 -9.29 -2.42 7.53
N THR A 12 -10.00 -3.13 6.66
CA THR A 12 -11.32 -2.71 6.17
C THR A 12 -12.14 -3.90 5.71
N ASN A 13 -13.46 -3.78 5.84
CA ASN A 13 -14.42 -4.77 5.32
C ASN A 13 -14.98 -4.36 3.94
N TYR A 14 -14.44 -3.32 3.33
CA TYR A 14 -14.80 -2.85 2.00
C TYR A 14 -13.75 -3.28 0.97
N GLY A 15 -14.13 -3.27 -0.28
CA GLY A 15 -13.22 -3.52 -1.39
C GLY A 15 -13.83 -4.39 -2.48
N MET A 16 -13.14 -4.48 -3.60
CA MET A 16 -13.52 -5.37 -4.70
C MET A 16 -13.40 -6.83 -4.25
N PHE A 17 -14.30 -7.67 -4.75
CA PHE A 17 -14.32 -9.11 -4.49
C PHE A 17 -14.52 -9.48 -3.00
N ASN A 18 -15.13 -8.59 -2.22
CA ASN A 18 -15.44 -8.88 -0.83
C ASN A 18 -16.72 -9.72 -0.75
N GLU A 19 -16.57 -11.01 -0.52
CA GLU A 19 -17.65 -11.96 -0.38
C GLU A 19 -18.05 -12.15 1.09
N PRO A 20 -19.32 -12.43 1.39
CA PRO A 20 -19.73 -12.81 2.73
C PRO A 20 -18.98 -14.05 3.23
N THR A 21 -18.70 -14.11 4.53
CA THR A 21 -18.17 -15.28 5.23
C THR A 21 -19.18 -15.79 6.26
N ASP A 22 -18.86 -16.86 6.98
CA ASP A 22 -19.69 -17.37 8.08
C ASP A 22 -19.81 -16.34 9.22
N ASP A 23 -18.87 -15.43 9.36
CA ASP A 23 -18.94 -14.31 10.30
C ASP A 23 -19.52 -13.07 9.59
N PRO A 24 -20.73 -12.61 9.95
CA PRO A 24 -21.36 -11.47 9.29
C PRO A 24 -20.63 -10.14 9.49
N ALA A 25 -19.69 -10.07 10.41
CA ALA A 25 -18.83 -8.88 10.64
C ALA A 25 -17.59 -8.88 9.76
N VAL A 26 -17.27 -9.98 9.07
CA VAL A 26 -16.01 -10.19 8.35
C VAL A 26 -16.28 -10.69 6.95
N GLY A 27 -15.99 -9.87 5.94
CA GLY A 27 -15.96 -10.34 4.55
C GLY A 27 -14.66 -11.05 4.21
N SER A 28 -14.61 -11.71 3.06
CA SER A 28 -13.46 -12.50 2.61
C SER A 28 -12.18 -11.65 2.52
N ARG A 29 -12.29 -10.38 2.10
CA ARG A 29 -11.15 -9.46 2.01
C ARG A 29 -10.56 -9.15 3.39
N LEU A 30 -11.39 -8.76 4.35
CA LEU A 30 -10.95 -8.51 5.72
C LEU A 30 -10.35 -9.79 6.35
N SER A 31 -10.93 -10.95 6.07
CA SER A 31 -10.41 -12.25 6.54
C SER A 31 -8.94 -12.47 6.13
N TYR A 32 -8.57 -12.15 4.89
CA TYR A 32 -7.18 -12.27 4.42
C TYR A 32 -6.24 -11.26 5.09
N ILE A 33 -6.69 -10.03 5.34
CA ILE A 33 -5.88 -9.01 6.03
C ILE A 33 -5.64 -9.43 7.49
N LEU A 34 -6.68 -9.92 8.16
CA LEU A 34 -6.57 -10.43 9.54
C LEU A 34 -5.64 -11.65 9.61
N LYS A 35 -5.74 -12.57 8.62
CA LYS A 35 -4.82 -13.71 8.53
C LYS A 35 -3.37 -13.24 8.35
N ALA A 36 -3.11 -12.26 7.49
CA ALA A 36 -1.77 -11.72 7.28
C ALA A 36 -1.18 -11.12 8.57
N LEU A 37 -2.02 -10.44 9.37
CA LEU A 37 -1.62 -9.97 10.71
C LEU A 37 -1.35 -11.10 11.68
N ASP A 38 -2.16 -12.15 11.66
CA ASP A 38 -1.92 -13.34 12.48
C ASP A 38 -0.60 -14.01 12.10
N ASP A 39 -0.31 -14.12 10.80
CA ASP A 39 0.96 -14.66 10.29
C ASP A 39 2.17 -13.79 10.71
N PHE A 40 2.02 -12.45 10.69
CA PHE A 40 3.03 -11.50 11.17
C PHE A 40 3.35 -11.73 12.67
N PHE A 41 2.33 -11.85 13.50
CA PHE A 41 2.52 -12.13 14.92
C PHE A 41 3.07 -13.55 15.18
N ALA A 42 2.57 -14.55 14.46
CA ALA A 42 3.00 -15.93 14.57
C ALA A 42 4.48 -16.09 14.20
N TYR A 43 4.93 -15.46 13.11
CA TYR A 43 6.33 -15.47 12.70
C TYR A 43 7.24 -14.93 13.82
N GLY A 44 6.88 -13.81 14.44
CA GLY A 44 7.66 -13.25 15.55
C GLY A 44 7.71 -14.19 16.75
N LYS A 45 6.60 -14.82 17.10
CA LYS A 45 6.52 -15.82 18.16
C LYS A 45 7.43 -17.02 17.90
N GLU A 46 7.44 -17.56 16.68
CA GLU A 46 8.26 -18.70 16.27
C GLU A 46 9.74 -18.37 16.24
N ASN A 47 10.10 -17.13 15.90
CA ASN A 47 11.48 -16.67 15.80
C ASN A 47 11.99 -15.94 17.06
N ASN A 48 11.22 -15.96 18.17
CA ASN A 48 11.54 -15.30 19.44
C ASN A 48 11.81 -13.79 19.29
N ILE A 49 11.02 -13.11 18.47
CA ILE A 49 11.06 -11.66 18.30
C ILE A 49 9.92 -11.06 19.11
N ASN A 50 10.23 -10.14 20.01
CA ASN A 50 9.29 -9.57 20.97
C ASN A 50 8.98 -8.08 20.73
N THR A 51 9.50 -7.52 19.64
CA THR A 51 9.26 -6.13 19.24
C THR A 51 8.65 -6.08 17.87
N TYR A 52 7.47 -5.48 17.79
CA TYR A 52 6.65 -5.37 16.58
C TYR A 52 6.38 -3.91 16.28
N ILE A 53 6.39 -3.55 15.00
CA ILE A 53 6.13 -2.20 14.51
C ILE A 53 5.09 -2.28 13.40
N ILE A 54 4.01 -1.53 13.53
CA ILE A 54 3.10 -1.22 12.42
C ILE A 54 3.39 0.23 12.03
N ASN A 55 3.97 0.42 10.86
CA ASN A 55 4.52 1.69 10.43
C ASN A 55 3.49 2.54 9.67
N GLY A 56 2.32 2.72 10.25
CA GLY A 56 1.22 3.55 9.77
C GLY A 56 0.16 2.81 8.97
N ASP A 57 -0.97 3.46 8.83
CA ASP A 57 -2.16 3.00 8.12
C ASP A 57 -2.62 1.61 8.56
N LEU A 58 -2.87 1.45 9.87
CA LEU A 58 -3.48 0.24 10.41
C LEU A 58 -4.92 0.09 9.90
N PHE A 59 -5.69 1.18 9.83
CA PHE A 59 -7.03 1.22 9.25
C PHE A 59 -7.02 1.83 7.85
N ASP A 60 -7.94 1.38 6.98
CA ASP A 60 -8.04 1.88 5.61
C ASP A 60 -8.66 3.27 5.53
N SER A 61 -9.63 3.55 6.39
CA SER A 61 -10.33 4.83 6.36
C SER A 61 -10.84 5.20 7.74
N ARG A 62 -10.86 6.50 7.95
CA ARG A 62 -11.29 7.14 9.20
C ARG A 62 -12.70 6.79 9.64
N GLN A 63 -13.60 6.41 8.72
CA GLN A 63 -15.03 6.24 8.98
C GLN A 63 -15.73 5.20 8.08
N SER A 64 -15.00 4.34 7.37
CA SER A 64 -15.60 3.47 6.35
C SER A 64 -16.33 2.25 6.91
N ASP A 65 -15.85 1.69 8.01
CA ASP A 65 -16.43 0.49 8.59
C ASP A 65 -17.50 0.80 9.64
N ASN A 66 -18.53 -0.07 9.69
CA ASN A 66 -19.55 0.07 10.72
C ASN A 66 -18.99 -0.25 12.13
N PRO A 67 -19.61 0.23 13.21
CA PRO A 67 -19.11 0.04 14.57
C PRO A 67 -18.92 -1.43 14.97
N THR A 68 -19.75 -2.35 14.47
CA THR A 68 -19.65 -3.79 14.76
C THR A 68 -18.39 -4.38 14.13
N THR A 69 -18.11 -4.06 12.87
CA THR A 69 -16.90 -4.48 12.17
C THR A 69 -15.66 -3.91 12.85
N LEU A 70 -15.64 -2.61 13.20
CA LEU A 70 -14.53 -2.00 13.92
C LEU A 70 -14.27 -2.67 15.28
N ALA A 71 -15.34 -2.98 16.03
CA ALA A 71 -15.21 -3.69 17.31
C ALA A 71 -14.64 -5.11 17.10
N HIS A 72 -15.06 -5.80 16.02
CA HIS A 72 -14.55 -7.12 15.67
C HIS A 72 -13.05 -7.06 15.30
N ILE A 73 -12.66 -6.13 14.43
CA ILE A 73 -11.27 -5.90 14.03
C ILE A 73 -10.39 -5.65 15.26
N ARG A 74 -10.78 -4.71 16.13
CA ARG A 74 -10.03 -4.38 17.36
C ARG A 74 -9.91 -5.58 18.30
N LYS A 75 -10.99 -6.31 18.50
CA LYS A 75 -10.99 -7.53 19.33
C LYS A 75 -10.04 -8.58 18.77
N HIS A 76 -10.09 -8.85 17.46
CA HIS A 76 -9.23 -9.81 16.80
C HIS A 76 -7.76 -9.40 16.97
N PHE A 77 -7.41 -8.18 16.57
CA PHE A 77 -6.06 -7.64 16.64
C PHE A 77 -5.46 -7.75 18.06
N ILE A 78 -6.19 -7.29 19.07
CA ILE A 78 -5.74 -7.34 20.46
C ILE A 78 -5.62 -8.78 20.96
N THR A 79 -6.51 -9.67 20.53
CA THR A 79 -6.44 -11.09 20.90
C THR A 79 -5.20 -11.75 20.31
N SER A 80 -4.92 -11.53 19.01
CA SER A 80 -3.74 -12.08 18.33
C SER A 80 -2.45 -11.56 18.96
N PHE A 81 -2.37 -10.26 19.26
CA PHE A 81 -1.23 -9.69 19.98
C PHE A 81 -1.05 -10.29 21.37
N ARG A 82 -2.11 -10.45 22.16
CA ARG A 82 -2.05 -11.05 23.52
C ARG A 82 -1.74 -12.54 23.52
N ASN A 83 -1.93 -13.25 22.43
CA ASN A 83 -1.59 -14.66 22.29
C ASN A 83 -0.08 -14.93 22.14
N LEU A 84 0.75 -13.89 22.16
CA LEU A 84 2.22 -13.98 22.17
C LEU A 84 2.77 -14.36 23.56
N THR A 85 2.19 -15.39 24.20
CA THR A 85 2.39 -15.73 25.62
C THR A 85 3.72 -16.40 25.98
N ASN A 86 4.47 -16.89 24.98
CA ASN A 86 5.75 -17.56 25.21
C ASN A 86 6.97 -16.61 25.14
N LEU A 87 6.74 -15.31 25.02
CA LEU A 87 7.78 -14.28 24.97
C LEU A 87 7.86 -13.51 26.28
N ASN A 88 9.09 -13.16 26.69
CA ASN A 88 9.35 -12.37 27.91
C ASN A 88 9.19 -10.88 27.60
N GLY A 89 7.98 -10.39 27.74
CA GLY A 89 7.63 -9.01 27.45
C GLY A 89 7.56 -8.74 25.94
N VAL A 90 6.42 -8.28 25.49
CA VAL A 90 6.18 -7.96 24.06
C VAL A 90 5.83 -6.48 23.96
N THR A 91 6.43 -5.80 23.00
CA THR A 91 6.13 -4.40 22.70
C THR A 91 5.68 -4.26 21.24
N LEU A 92 4.55 -3.59 21.06
CA LEU A 92 4.01 -3.19 19.77
C LEU A 92 4.03 -1.66 19.68
N TYR A 93 4.67 -1.16 18.65
CA TYR A 93 4.64 0.26 18.27
C TYR A 93 3.67 0.45 17.13
N LEU A 94 2.72 1.35 17.29
CA LEU A 94 1.78 1.78 16.25
C LEU A 94 2.15 3.20 15.84
N ASN A 95 2.88 3.33 14.73
CA ASN A 95 3.16 4.63 14.12
C ASN A 95 1.89 5.13 13.41
N SER A 96 1.51 6.39 13.57
CA SER A 96 0.29 6.91 12.95
C SER A 96 0.51 7.23 11.47
N GLY A 97 -0.33 6.66 10.59
CA GLY A 97 -0.40 6.99 9.18
C GLY A 97 -1.52 8.00 8.86
N ASN A 98 -1.65 8.41 7.61
CA ASN A 98 -2.66 9.39 7.22
C ASN A 98 -4.10 8.83 7.25
N HIS A 99 -4.27 7.53 7.04
CA HIS A 99 -5.58 6.86 7.15
C HIS A 99 -6.01 6.65 8.60
N ASP A 100 -5.09 6.63 9.55
CA ASP A 100 -5.41 6.53 10.97
C ASP A 100 -5.94 7.85 11.57
N GLN A 101 -5.67 8.99 10.94
CA GLN A 101 -6.08 10.30 11.43
C GLN A 101 -7.58 10.52 11.24
N LEU A 102 -8.27 11.01 12.26
CA LEU A 102 -9.71 11.35 12.19
C LEU A 102 -9.97 12.68 11.48
N THR A 103 -8.97 13.55 11.47
CA THR A 103 -8.98 14.84 10.78
C THR A 103 -7.64 14.98 10.03
N ARG A 104 -7.32 16.19 9.56
CA ARG A 104 -5.99 16.49 9.00
C ARG A 104 -4.90 16.74 10.05
N SER A 105 -5.20 16.51 11.31
CA SER A 105 -4.25 16.61 12.41
C SER A 105 -3.87 15.21 12.87
N VAL A 106 -2.66 15.04 13.38
CA VAL A 106 -2.14 13.77 13.90
C VAL A 106 -3.02 13.23 15.04
N THR A 107 -3.60 14.11 15.82
CA THR A 107 -4.55 13.79 16.89
C THR A 107 -5.84 14.61 16.74
N PRO A 108 -7.02 14.05 17.07
CA PRO A 108 -7.25 12.65 17.46
C PRO A 108 -7.10 11.68 16.28
N ASN A 109 -6.71 10.45 16.55
CA ASN A 109 -6.63 9.38 15.57
C ASN A 109 -7.27 8.07 16.05
N SER A 110 -7.41 7.10 15.15
CA SER A 110 -8.07 5.83 15.43
C SER A 110 -7.25 4.86 16.30
N LEU A 111 -6.00 5.20 16.60
CA LEU A 111 -5.07 4.33 17.35
C LEU A 111 -4.99 4.67 18.84
N GLU A 112 -5.41 5.86 19.27
CA GLU A 112 -5.14 6.40 20.62
C GLU A 112 -5.60 5.48 21.76
N ASP A 113 -6.73 4.79 21.60
CA ASP A 113 -7.25 3.90 22.62
C ASP A 113 -6.54 2.54 22.71
N PHE A 114 -5.68 2.20 21.74
CA PHE A 114 -4.94 0.93 21.78
C PHE A 114 -3.99 0.83 22.98
N GLU A 115 -3.44 1.92 23.47
CA GLU A 115 -2.60 1.92 24.67
C GLU A 115 -3.32 1.41 25.93
N LEU A 116 -4.65 1.57 26.00
CA LEU A 116 -5.48 1.07 27.09
C LEU A 116 -5.49 -0.46 27.19
N TYR A 117 -5.14 -1.14 26.10
CA TYR A 117 -5.06 -2.60 26.06
C TYR A 117 -3.71 -3.15 26.51
N SER A 118 -2.75 -2.29 26.90
CA SER A 118 -1.47 -2.71 27.46
C SER A 118 -1.66 -3.48 28.76
N THR A 119 -0.79 -4.46 28.99
CA THR A 119 -0.68 -5.23 30.23
C THR A 119 0.76 -5.17 30.75
N ASP A 120 1.07 -5.84 31.85
CA ASP A 120 2.43 -5.87 32.39
C ASP A 120 3.41 -6.54 31.41
N THR A 121 2.96 -7.52 30.65
CA THR A 121 3.77 -8.32 29.70
C THR A 121 3.60 -7.91 28.25
N HIS A 122 2.54 -7.20 27.87
CA HIS A 122 2.26 -6.76 26.51
C HIS A 122 2.04 -5.25 26.49
N LYS A 123 2.99 -4.54 25.93
CA LYS A 123 2.95 -3.08 25.84
C LYS A 123 2.56 -2.65 24.43
N ILE A 124 1.62 -1.72 24.33
CA ILE A 124 1.29 -1.03 23.08
C ILE A 124 1.65 0.44 23.26
N LYS A 125 2.36 0.99 22.32
CA LYS A 125 2.72 2.42 22.28
C LYS A 125 2.26 3.01 20.96
N VAL A 126 1.45 4.05 21.04
CA VAL A 126 0.98 4.82 19.88
C VAL A 126 1.89 6.02 19.66
N ILE A 127 2.35 6.18 18.44
CA ILE A 127 3.30 7.24 18.08
C ILE A 127 2.59 8.28 17.22
N ASN A 128 2.37 9.46 17.80
CA ASN A 128 1.63 10.58 17.20
C ASN A 128 2.51 11.81 16.95
N ALA A 129 3.80 11.73 17.20
CA ALA A 129 4.76 12.79 16.93
C ALA A 129 6.12 12.19 16.62
N VAL A 130 7.03 12.96 16.05
CA VAL A 130 8.43 12.56 15.86
C VAL A 130 9.00 12.14 17.22
N THR A 131 9.32 10.87 17.37
CA THR A 131 9.64 10.27 18.68
C THR A 131 10.83 9.33 18.60
N PRO A 132 11.93 9.62 19.31
CA PRO A 132 13.00 8.67 19.56
C PRO A 132 12.62 7.72 20.69
N ILE A 133 12.90 6.44 20.55
CA ILE A 133 12.72 5.43 21.59
C ILE A 133 13.98 4.60 21.73
N GLN A 134 14.69 4.82 22.80
CA GLN A 134 15.86 4.02 23.14
C GLN A 134 15.40 2.65 23.64
N VAL A 135 15.83 1.59 22.97
CA VAL A 135 15.49 0.19 23.31
C VAL A 135 16.58 -0.51 24.10
N ASP A 136 17.82 -0.04 23.95
CA ASP A 136 18.96 -0.42 24.80
C ASP A 136 20.02 0.71 24.81
N ASN A 137 21.18 0.48 25.42
CA ASN A 137 22.23 1.50 25.54
C ASN A 137 22.82 1.97 24.19
N ASN A 138 22.69 1.16 23.13
CA ASN A 138 23.35 1.38 21.84
C ASN A 138 22.36 1.48 20.68
N THR A 139 21.07 1.29 20.89
CA THR A 139 20.09 1.14 19.83
C THR A 139 18.84 1.98 20.09
N GLU A 140 18.41 2.68 19.06
CA GLU A 140 17.25 3.54 19.07
C GLU A 140 16.36 3.32 17.87
N LEU A 141 15.05 3.32 18.10
CA LEU A 141 14.00 3.41 17.11
C LEU A 141 13.59 4.89 16.99
N PHE A 142 13.63 5.41 15.78
CA PHE A 142 13.23 6.78 15.50
C PHE A 142 12.00 6.82 14.63
N PHE A 143 10.87 7.21 15.23
CA PHE A 143 9.58 7.20 14.56
C PHE A 143 9.20 8.57 14.00
N VAL A 144 8.70 8.58 12.76
CA VAL A 144 8.15 9.76 12.10
C VAL A 144 6.75 9.42 11.59
N PRO A 145 5.68 9.75 12.33
CA PRO A 145 4.30 9.56 11.88
C PRO A 145 3.98 10.52 10.74
N TYR A 146 2.88 10.26 10.03
CA TYR A 146 2.37 11.19 9.02
C TYR A 146 1.86 12.48 9.69
N ASP A 147 2.30 13.61 9.14
CA ASP A 147 1.81 14.94 9.55
C ASP A 147 1.73 15.86 8.32
N GLU A 148 0.66 16.63 8.20
CA GLU A 148 0.52 17.67 7.16
C GLU A 148 1.43 18.89 7.43
N ASP A 149 1.90 19.11 8.67
CA ASP A 149 2.92 20.10 8.98
C ASP A 149 4.33 19.60 8.59
N ILE A 150 4.55 19.56 7.29
CA ILE A 150 5.84 19.15 6.71
C ILE A 150 7.02 19.93 7.29
N LYS A 151 6.85 21.24 7.51
CA LYS A 151 7.91 22.10 8.00
C LYS A 151 8.27 21.76 9.45
N GLY A 152 7.27 21.67 10.33
CA GLY A 152 7.48 21.31 11.73
C GLY A 152 8.09 19.91 11.87
N THR A 153 7.61 18.95 11.07
CA THR A 153 8.17 17.59 11.04
C THR A 153 9.65 17.59 10.63
N LYS A 154 10.03 18.30 9.56
CA LYS A 154 11.43 18.42 9.16
C LYS A 154 12.30 19.09 10.22
N GLU A 155 11.79 20.13 10.88
CA GLU A 155 12.49 20.79 11.98
C GLU A 155 12.72 19.85 13.15
N ALA A 156 11.74 19.06 13.55
CA ALA A 156 11.83 18.07 14.61
C ALA A 156 12.85 16.95 14.29
N ILE A 157 12.81 16.41 13.08
CA ILE A 157 13.76 15.38 12.61
C ILE A 157 15.19 15.96 12.61
N ASN A 158 15.38 17.14 12.04
CA ASN A 158 16.70 17.78 11.98
C ASN A 158 17.26 18.10 13.36
N ASP A 159 16.40 18.57 14.27
CA ASP A 159 16.81 18.85 15.65
C ASP A 159 17.36 17.59 16.31
N TYR A 160 16.68 16.50 16.17
CA TYR A 160 17.06 15.24 16.79
C TYR A 160 18.27 14.57 16.10
N LEU A 161 18.24 14.34 14.80
CA LEU A 161 19.27 13.55 14.11
C LEU A 161 20.60 14.32 13.93
N TYR A 162 20.58 15.63 13.86
CA TYR A 162 21.77 16.41 13.51
C TYR A 162 22.25 17.36 14.61
N LYS A 163 21.35 17.90 15.46
CA LYS A 163 21.77 18.79 16.55
C LYS A 163 22.03 18.03 17.86
N HIS A 164 21.28 16.95 18.12
CA HIS A 164 21.39 16.15 19.33
C HIS A 164 21.50 14.66 18.98
N PRO A 165 22.48 14.23 18.17
CA PRO A 165 22.54 12.88 17.66
C PRO A 165 22.77 11.87 18.78
N PHE A 166 22.00 10.78 18.75
CA PHE A 166 22.23 9.61 19.57
C PHE A 166 23.59 8.98 19.19
N SER A 167 24.36 8.52 20.16
CA SER A 167 25.71 7.97 19.91
C SER A 167 25.71 6.54 19.37
N GLY A 168 24.61 5.82 19.48
CA GLY A 168 24.44 4.45 19.02
C GLY A 168 23.81 4.35 17.64
N SER A 169 23.28 3.18 17.32
CA SER A 169 22.57 2.89 16.07
C SER A 169 21.16 3.43 16.10
N VAL A 170 20.75 4.15 15.04
CA VAL A 170 19.39 4.67 14.85
C VAL A 170 18.77 3.95 13.65
N ASN A 171 17.55 3.44 13.84
CA ASN A 171 16.73 2.88 12.77
C ASN A 171 15.46 3.73 12.64
N VAL A 172 15.25 4.29 11.46
CA VAL A 172 14.17 5.24 11.17
C VAL A 172 12.95 4.47 10.63
N PHE A 173 11.79 4.72 11.23
CA PHE A 173 10.49 4.21 10.79
C PHE A 173 9.57 5.39 10.49
N ALA A 174 9.24 5.61 9.22
CA ALA A 174 8.50 6.79 8.83
C ALA A 174 7.31 6.44 7.92
N HIS A 175 6.17 7.10 8.16
CA HIS A 175 4.99 6.99 7.29
C HIS A 175 4.80 8.29 6.53
N LEU A 176 5.43 8.42 5.36
CA LEU A 176 5.41 9.66 4.58
C LEU A 176 5.92 9.47 3.14
N GLY A 177 5.57 10.43 2.27
CA GLY A 177 6.02 10.47 0.88
C GLY A 177 7.44 11.01 0.73
N VAL A 178 8.34 10.18 0.20
CA VAL A 178 9.73 10.55 -0.15
C VAL A 178 9.89 10.66 -1.66
N THR A 179 10.55 11.72 -2.11
CA THR A 179 10.82 11.95 -3.54
C THR A 179 11.62 10.79 -4.15
N GLY A 180 11.19 10.34 -5.32
CA GLY A 180 11.88 9.29 -6.09
C GLY A 180 11.21 7.92 -6.03
N ALA A 181 10.19 7.76 -5.18
CA ALA A 181 9.36 6.57 -5.18
C ALA A 181 8.53 6.43 -6.46
N THR A 182 8.15 5.19 -6.77
CA THR A 182 7.28 4.85 -7.90
C THR A 182 6.07 4.05 -7.42
N GLN A 183 4.98 4.10 -8.17
CA GLN A 183 3.77 3.32 -7.85
C GLN A 183 3.09 2.80 -9.12
N GLY A 184 2.46 1.63 -8.96
CA GLY A 184 1.58 1.02 -9.94
C GLY A 184 2.28 0.50 -11.20
N ARG A 185 1.49 -0.11 -12.07
CA ARG A 185 1.93 -0.80 -13.28
C ARG A 185 2.86 0.02 -14.18
N TRP A 186 2.66 1.33 -14.23
CA TRP A 186 3.42 2.23 -15.12
C TRP A 186 4.63 2.87 -14.44
N ASN A 187 5.00 2.43 -13.22
CA ASN A 187 6.09 3.01 -12.44
C ASN A 187 6.01 4.54 -12.39
N HIS A 188 4.81 5.07 -12.15
CA HIS A 188 4.63 6.50 -12.01
C HIS A 188 5.52 7.02 -10.89
N ARG A 189 6.39 7.99 -11.21
CA ARG A 189 7.18 8.67 -10.18
C ARG A 189 6.25 9.48 -9.29
N LEU A 190 6.36 9.22 -8.01
CA LEU A 190 5.64 9.96 -6.99
C LEU A 190 6.50 11.12 -6.51
N GLY A 191 5.87 12.28 -6.39
CA GLY A 191 6.45 13.41 -5.66
C GLY A 191 6.31 13.16 -4.16
N GLY A 192 7.33 13.56 -3.39
CA GLY A 192 7.26 13.54 -1.94
C GLY A 192 7.64 14.88 -1.36
N ALA A 193 7.10 15.20 -0.20
CA ALA A 193 7.47 16.41 0.53
C ALA A 193 8.85 16.28 1.20
N PHE A 194 9.35 15.03 1.33
CA PHE A 194 10.62 14.70 1.98
C PHE A 194 11.63 14.15 0.97
N ASN A 195 12.91 14.34 1.30
CA ASN A 195 14.03 13.65 0.69
C ASN A 195 14.69 12.74 1.73
N LEU A 196 15.52 11.79 1.29
CA LEU A 196 16.22 10.87 2.22
C LEU A 196 17.15 11.61 3.20
N ASP A 197 17.71 12.75 2.80
CA ASP A 197 18.56 13.56 3.68
C ASP A 197 17.76 14.19 4.82
N ASP A 198 16.49 14.52 4.61
CA ASP A 198 15.58 14.98 5.67
C ASP A 198 15.38 13.90 6.74
N LEU A 199 15.53 12.62 6.39
CA LEU A 199 15.36 11.45 7.26
C LEU A 199 16.69 10.90 7.82
N GLY A 200 17.78 11.64 7.68
CA GLY A 200 19.07 11.25 8.24
C GLY A 200 19.88 10.27 7.37
N TRP A 201 19.63 10.18 6.05
CA TRP A 201 20.47 9.35 5.20
C TRP A 201 21.97 9.61 5.37
N ASN A 202 22.36 10.87 5.51
CA ASN A 202 23.77 11.27 5.66
C ASN A 202 24.28 11.20 7.10
N ALA A 203 23.45 10.91 8.09
CA ALA A 203 23.88 10.68 9.45
C ALA A 203 24.56 9.32 9.59
N SER A 204 25.76 9.29 10.17
CA SER A 204 26.61 8.07 10.24
C SER A 204 26.05 7.00 11.19
N ASN A 205 25.22 7.40 12.15
CA ASN A 205 24.58 6.52 13.12
C ASN A 205 23.26 5.92 12.62
N VAL A 206 22.65 6.45 11.55
CA VAL A 206 21.45 5.86 10.93
C VAL A 206 21.82 4.60 10.16
N LYS A 207 21.20 3.48 10.53
CA LYS A 207 21.46 2.13 9.95
C LYS A 207 20.50 1.76 8.86
N SER A 208 19.21 2.07 9.04
CA SER A 208 18.15 1.82 8.06
C SER A 208 17.09 2.91 8.08
N ILE A 209 16.39 3.08 6.96
CA ILE A 209 15.21 3.95 6.85
C ILE A 209 14.09 3.11 6.22
N SER A 210 13.13 2.69 7.04
CA SER A 210 11.98 1.88 6.65
C SER A 210 10.76 2.80 6.49
N LEU A 211 10.23 2.86 5.27
CA LEU A 211 9.16 3.76 4.87
C LEU A 211 7.87 3.00 4.61
N SER A 212 6.74 3.65 4.88
CA SER A 212 5.38 3.27 4.49
C SER A 212 4.65 4.47 3.87
N HIS A 213 3.41 4.34 3.47
CA HIS A 213 2.58 5.31 2.74
C HIS A 213 2.51 5.02 1.23
N TYR A 214 3.58 4.55 0.60
CA TYR A 214 3.55 4.08 -0.78
C TYR A 214 3.61 2.57 -0.82
N HIS A 215 2.57 1.97 -1.35
CA HIS A 215 2.25 0.55 -1.26
C HIS A 215 3.18 -0.37 -2.03
N THR A 216 3.98 0.17 -2.95
CA THR A 216 4.93 -0.63 -3.72
C THR A 216 6.24 -0.80 -2.97
N ARG A 217 6.59 -2.06 -2.62
CA ARG A 217 7.90 -2.37 -2.04
C ARG A 217 9.01 -1.98 -3.01
N GLN A 218 9.93 -1.13 -2.56
CA GLN A 218 11.04 -0.65 -3.39
C GLN A 218 12.17 -0.07 -2.55
N SER A 219 13.42 -0.33 -2.95
CA SER A 219 14.58 0.39 -2.41
C SER A 219 14.74 1.72 -3.13
N LEU A 220 14.90 2.80 -2.37
CA LEU A 220 15.17 4.13 -2.90
C LEU A 220 16.67 4.39 -2.98
N LYS A 221 17.43 3.91 -2.01
CA LYS A 221 18.88 4.08 -1.95
C LYS A 221 19.50 3.02 -1.04
N LYS A 222 20.58 2.39 -1.50
CA LYS A 222 21.31 1.36 -0.75
C LYS A 222 22.82 1.62 -0.81
N GLU A 223 23.48 1.55 0.35
CA GLU A 223 24.92 1.65 0.49
C GLU A 223 25.43 0.63 1.52
N GLY A 224 26.00 -0.49 1.04
CA GLY A 224 26.35 -1.61 1.90
C GLY A 224 25.11 -2.24 2.56
N ALA A 225 25.10 -2.32 3.87
CA ALA A 225 23.96 -2.80 4.65
C ALA A 225 22.87 -1.73 4.86
N LYS A 226 23.24 -0.43 4.77
CA LYS A 226 22.29 0.68 4.91
C LYS A 226 21.34 0.72 3.72
N ASP A 227 20.04 0.62 3.97
CA ASP A 227 18.98 0.70 2.97
C ASP A 227 17.90 1.70 3.40
N ALA A 228 17.44 2.50 2.43
CA ALA A 228 16.24 3.34 2.57
C ALA A 228 15.21 2.80 1.59
N TYR A 229 14.11 2.27 2.09
CA TYR A 229 13.15 1.54 1.28
C TYR A 229 11.73 1.66 1.79
N TYR A 230 10.76 1.52 0.88
CA TYR A 230 9.37 1.29 1.24
C TYR A 230 9.14 -0.19 1.51
N ILE A 231 8.50 -0.48 2.65
CA ILE A 231 8.13 -1.84 3.08
C ILE A 231 7.10 -2.42 2.10
N GLY A 232 6.16 -1.59 1.66
CA GLY A 232 4.96 -1.96 0.90
C GLY A 232 3.83 -2.42 1.80
N ASP A 233 2.66 -2.64 1.22
CA ASP A 233 1.48 -3.13 1.94
C ASP A 233 1.70 -4.51 2.53
N LEU A 234 1.04 -4.79 3.64
CA LEU A 234 0.97 -6.14 4.19
C LEU A 234 0.23 -7.11 3.26
N THR A 235 -0.84 -6.63 2.62
CA THR A 235 -1.62 -7.37 1.59
C THR A 235 -1.99 -6.45 0.45
N ALA A 236 -2.13 -6.97 -0.77
CA ALA A 236 -2.59 -6.16 -1.91
C ALA A 236 -4.04 -5.68 -1.70
N LEU A 237 -4.31 -4.41 -2.00
CA LEU A 237 -5.61 -3.78 -1.78
C LEU A 237 -6.49 -3.79 -3.04
N ASN A 238 -5.88 -3.56 -4.20
CA ASN A 238 -6.59 -3.43 -5.48
C ASN A 238 -5.64 -3.56 -6.69
N PHE A 239 -6.16 -3.37 -7.91
CA PHE A 239 -5.39 -3.46 -9.15
C PHE A 239 -4.36 -2.33 -9.38
N ASN A 240 -4.20 -1.38 -8.47
CA ASN A 240 -3.06 -0.44 -8.52
C ASN A 240 -1.80 -1.05 -7.89
N ASP A 241 -1.96 -2.14 -7.13
CA ASP A 241 -0.88 -2.83 -6.40
C ASP A 241 -0.26 -3.98 -7.21
N ILE A 242 -0.24 -3.86 -8.53
CA ILE A 242 0.32 -4.84 -9.47
C ILE A 242 1.65 -4.36 -10.05
N GLY A 243 2.46 -5.31 -10.52
CA GLY A 243 3.70 -5.03 -11.22
C GLY A 243 3.52 -4.47 -12.63
N SER A 244 4.60 -4.07 -13.26
CA SER A 244 4.60 -3.53 -14.63
C SER A 244 4.16 -4.56 -15.68
N ASP A 245 4.31 -5.84 -15.40
CA ASP A 245 3.84 -6.98 -16.20
C ASP A 245 2.32 -7.23 -16.03
N GLY A 246 1.68 -6.56 -15.08
CA GLY A 246 0.27 -6.75 -14.75
C GLY A 246 0.02 -7.85 -13.72
N LEU A 247 1.07 -8.50 -13.22
CA LEU A 247 0.95 -9.55 -12.21
C LEU A 247 1.05 -8.98 -10.80
N GLY A 248 0.53 -9.73 -9.84
CA GLY A 248 0.67 -9.41 -8.43
C GLY A 248 2.13 -9.42 -8.01
N VAL A 249 2.48 -8.47 -7.15
CA VAL A 249 3.83 -8.38 -6.58
C VAL A 249 3.83 -8.89 -5.14
N SER A 250 5.00 -9.30 -4.67
CA SER A 250 5.20 -9.79 -3.29
C SER A 250 4.72 -8.79 -2.25
N ARG A 251 4.01 -9.29 -1.24
CA ARG A 251 3.45 -8.55 -0.11
C ARG A 251 3.85 -9.22 1.19
N GLY A 252 4.04 -8.44 2.24
CA GLY A 252 4.45 -9.01 3.51
C GLY A 252 5.09 -8.01 4.45
N PHE A 253 6.09 -8.47 5.19
CA PHE A 253 6.73 -7.69 6.24
C PHE A 253 8.23 -7.97 6.32
N ASP A 254 8.96 -7.14 7.06
CA ASP A 254 10.40 -7.28 7.26
C ASP A 254 10.76 -7.69 8.70
N GLU A 255 11.74 -8.57 8.81
CA GLU A 255 12.56 -8.77 9.99
C GLU A 255 13.82 -7.91 9.84
N ILE A 256 14.08 -7.00 10.80
CA ILE A 256 15.21 -6.07 10.76
C ILE A 256 16.13 -6.36 11.93
N ASP A 257 17.43 -6.49 11.65
CA ASP A 257 18.47 -6.42 12.69
C ASP A 257 18.85 -4.95 12.93
N LEU A 258 18.54 -4.44 14.11
CA LEU A 258 18.71 -3.02 14.45
C LEU A 258 20.19 -2.61 14.59
N ASP A 259 21.09 -3.56 14.82
CA ASP A 259 22.51 -3.27 15.00
C ASP A 259 23.20 -3.03 13.64
N THR A 260 22.77 -3.78 12.63
CA THR A 260 23.34 -3.70 11.27
C THR A 260 22.49 -2.88 10.30
N GLY A 261 21.17 -2.83 10.51
CA GLY A 261 20.18 -2.29 9.57
C GLY A 261 19.80 -3.28 8.45
N GLU A 262 20.36 -4.50 8.48
CA GLU A 262 19.97 -5.54 7.52
C GLU A 262 18.54 -5.98 7.74
N HIS A 263 17.83 -6.19 6.64
CA HIS A 263 16.45 -6.64 6.69
C HIS A 263 16.24 -7.89 5.82
N LYS A 264 15.33 -8.75 6.28
CA LYS A 264 14.87 -9.95 5.60
C LYS A 264 13.39 -9.82 5.35
N PHE A 265 12.99 -9.84 4.09
CA PHE A 265 11.58 -9.82 3.70
C PHE A 265 10.93 -11.19 3.85
N ILE A 266 9.76 -11.23 4.45
CA ILE A 266 8.90 -12.40 4.60
C ILE A 266 7.71 -12.21 3.66
N ASP A 267 7.73 -12.95 2.55
CA ASP A 267 6.73 -12.87 1.49
C ASP A 267 5.49 -13.69 1.84
N LEU A 268 4.38 -13.01 2.11
CA LEU A 268 3.11 -13.64 2.44
C LEU A 268 2.36 -14.17 1.21
N THR A 269 2.76 -13.78 0.00
CA THR A 269 2.13 -14.29 -1.24
C THR A 269 2.61 -15.69 -1.62
N GLN A 270 3.68 -16.15 -0.97
CA GLN A 270 4.28 -17.46 -1.19
C GLN A 270 3.88 -18.47 -0.11
N SER A 271 4.07 -19.77 -0.43
CA SER A 271 3.89 -20.84 0.56
C SER A 271 4.83 -20.60 1.77
N PRO A 272 4.38 -20.84 3.01
CA PRO A 272 3.11 -21.48 3.40
C PRO A 272 1.91 -20.52 3.54
N TYR A 273 2.09 -19.23 3.35
CA TYR A 273 1.08 -18.20 3.68
C TYR A 273 -0.01 -18.06 2.62
N ASN A 274 0.37 -17.94 1.34
CA ASN A 274 -0.50 -17.88 0.18
C ASN A 274 -1.60 -16.80 0.27
N ILE A 275 -1.23 -15.56 0.64
CA ILE A 275 -2.16 -14.42 0.62
C ILE A 275 -2.49 -14.05 -0.83
N PRO A 276 -3.78 -13.80 -1.16
CA PRO A 276 -4.20 -13.46 -2.52
C PRO A 276 -3.53 -12.20 -3.08
N THR A 277 -3.23 -12.22 -4.37
CA THR A 277 -2.76 -11.06 -5.14
C THR A 277 -3.79 -10.59 -6.15
N PHE A 278 -3.57 -9.42 -6.76
CA PHE A 278 -4.35 -8.93 -7.89
C PHE A 278 -3.53 -9.12 -9.17
N ASN A 279 -4.19 -9.55 -10.26
CA ASN A 279 -3.55 -9.78 -11.55
C ASN A 279 -4.39 -9.16 -12.66
N GLN A 280 -3.77 -8.46 -13.59
CA GLN A 280 -4.45 -7.91 -14.76
C GLN A 280 -3.92 -8.55 -16.05
N ILE A 281 -4.82 -9.18 -16.78
CA ILE A 281 -4.54 -9.84 -18.05
C ILE A 281 -5.25 -9.06 -19.15
N ASN A 282 -4.50 -8.68 -20.20
CA ASN A 282 -5.06 -8.00 -21.37
C ASN A 282 -4.96 -8.95 -22.57
N LEU A 283 -6.10 -9.34 -23.12
CA LEU A 283 -6.19 -10.26 -24.23
C LEU A 283 -6.39 -9.49 -25.55
N ASP A 284 -5.50 -9.73 -26.49
CA ASP A 284 -5.65 -9.31 -27.88
C ASP A 284 -6.59 -10.27 -28.65
N THR A 285 -6.88 -9.97 -29.91
CA THR A 285 -7.87 -10.71 -30.70
C THR A 285 -7.49 -12.15 -31.01
N ASP A 286 -6.19 -12.46 -31.00
CA ASP A 286 -5.63 -13.75 -31.40
C ASP A 286 -5.03 -14.55 -30.24
N ASP A 287 -5.21 -14.07 -28.98
CA ASP A 287 -4.65 -14.73 -27.81
C ASP A 287 -5.36 -16.06 -27.52
N ASN A 288 -4.56 -17.13 -27.46
CA ASN A 288 -5.05 -18.45 -27.02
C ASN A 288 -5.03 -18.51 -25.49
N PHE A 289 -6.03 -17.88 -24.86
CA PHE A 289 -6.17 -17.82 -23.41
C PHE A 289 -7.01 -19.00 -22.90
N ASP A 290 -6.47 -19.71 -21.92
CA ASP A 290 -7.12 -20.80 -21.21
C ASP A 290 -7.28 -20.46 -19.73
N LEU A 291 -8.52 -20.27 -19.32
CA LEU A 291 -8.87 -19.88 -17.94
C LEU A 291 -8.35 -20.91 -16.92
N ALA A 292 -8.42 -22.21 -17.24
CA ALA A 292 -8.06 -23.27 -16.30
C ALA A 292 -6.55 -23.36 -15.99
N THR A 293 -5.71 -22.86 -16.90
CA THR A 293 -4.25 -22.94 -16.77
C THR A 293 -3.58 -21.63 -16.39
N GLN A 294 -4.27 -20.49 -16.61
CA GLN A 294 -3.69 -19.16 -16.44
C GLN A 294 -4.29 -18.35 -15.29
N VAL A 295 -5.30 -18.90 -14.62
CA VAL A 295 -5.98 -18.29 -13.48
C VAL A 295 -5.96 -19.28 -12.33
N ASP A 296 -5.36 -18.89 -11.20
CA ASP A 296 -5.44 -19.69 -9.97
C ASP A 296 -6.76 -19.46 -9.22
N ASP A 297 -7.05 -20.28 -8.23
CA ASP A 297 -8.32 -20.28 -7.49
C ASP A 297 -8.32 -19.38 -6.25
N HIS A 298 -7.22 -18.65 -5.95
CA HIS A 298 -7.10 -17.83 -4.76
C HIS A 298 -6.83 -16.35 -5.03
N SER A 299 -6.19 -16.00 -6.15
CA SER A 299 -5.93 -14.59 -6.53
C SER A 299 -7.14 -13.92 -7.20
N TYR A 300 -7.05 -12.62 -7.40
CA TYR A 300 -8.08 -11.80 -8.05
C TYR A 300 -7.62 -11.36 -9.43
N TYR A 301 -8.53 -11.42 -10.39
CA TYR A 301 -8.19 -11.17 -11.79
C TYR A 301 -9.06 -10.09 -12.42
N LYS A 302 -8.43 -9.23 -13.21
CA LYS A 302 -9.07 -8.33 -14.16
C LYS A 302 -8.66 -8.74 -15.56
N ILE A 303 -9.58 -9.34 -16.31
CA ILE A 303 -9.34 -9.83 -17.66
C ILE A 303 -10.02 -8.87 -18.65
N SER A 304 -9.22 -8.20 -19.47
CA SER A 304 -9.71 -7.25 -20.47
C SER A 304 -9.60 -7.85 -21.87
N CYS A 305 -10.72 -7.98 -22.59
CA CYS A 305 -10.80 -8.55 -23.93
C CYS A 305 -11.01 -7.45 -24.97
N LYS A 306 -10.25 -7.46 -26.06
CA LYS A 306 -10.52 -6.64 -27.25
C LYS A 306 -11.53 -7.29 -28.19
N SER A 307 -11.58 -8.63 -28.23
CA SER A 307 -12.54 -9.39 -29.02
C SER A 307 -13.83 -9.67 -28.27
N LYS A 308 -14.96 -9.40 -28.90
CA LYS A 308 -16.28 -9.75 -28.38
C LYS A 308 -16.46 -11.28 -28.25
N ASP A 309 -15.97 -12.03 -29.22
CA ASP A 309 -16.08 -13.49 -29.24
C ASP A 309 -15.30 -14.12 -28.07
N THR A 310 -14.07 -13.60 -27.81
CA THR A 310 -13.26 -14.01 -26.63
C THR A 310 -13.98 -13.68 -25.34
N TYR A 311 -14.56 -12.48 -25.22
CA TYR A 311 -15.32 -12.06 -24.05
C TYR A 311 -16.51 -12.98 -23.80
N GLU A 312 -17.35 -13.28 -24.83
CA GLU A 312 -18.54 -14.13 -24.71
C GLU A 312 -18.16 -15.59 -24.35
N LYS A 313 -17.05 -16.09 -24.92
CA LYS A 313 -16.52 -17.42 -24.58
C LYS A 313 -16.14 -17.48 -23.09
N LEU A 314 -15.33 -16.52 -22.63
CA LEU A 314 -14.88 -16.49 -21.23
C LEU A 314 -16.03 -16.23 -20.25
N ALA A 315 -16.98 -15.36 -20.60
CA ALA A 315 -18.15 -15.12 -19.77
C ALA A 315 -18.95 -16.43 -19.55
N LYS A 316 -19.13 -17.24 -20.60
CA LYS A 316 -19.79 -18.53 -20.51
C LYS A 316 -19.00 -19.55 -19.68
N GLU A 317 -17.67 -19.57 -19.80
CA GLU A 317 -16.80 -20.43 -18.99
C GLU A 317 -16.87 -20.06 -17.50
N LEU A 318 -16.99 -18.76 -17.19
CA LEU A 318 -17.09 -18.26 -15.83
C LEU A 318 -18.45 -18.55 -15.17
N GLU A 319 -19.56 -18.60 -15.93
CA GLU A 319 -20.92 -18.80 -15.37
C GLU A 319 -21.04 -19.96 -14.37
N ASN A 320 -20.26 -21.03 -14.57
CA ASN A 320 -20.29 -22.23 -13.72
C ASN A 320 -18.93 -22.52 -13.05
N ASN A 321 -18.03 -21.55 -13.02
CA ASN A 321 -16.70 -21.73 -12.45
C ASN A 321 -16.62 -21.12 -11.05
N SER A 322 -16.01 -21.85 -10.11
CA SER A 322 -15.84 -21.40 -8.72
C SER A 322 -15.02 -20.10 -8.58
N ILE A 323 -14.21 -19.77 -9.60
CA ILE A 323 -13.40 -18.54 -9.60
C ILE A 323 -14.17 -17.31 -10.08
N ALA A 324 -15.41 -17.43 -10.51
CA ALA A 324 -16.20 -16.32 -11.09
C ALA A 324 -16.28 -15.11 -10.17
N SER A 325 -16.40 -15.31 -8.85
CA SER A 325 -16.45 -14.24 -7.86
C SER A 325 -15.11 -13.50 -7.69
N ARG A 326 -14.03 -14.01 -8.29
CA ARG A 326 -12.67 -13.43 -8.23
C ARG A 326 -12.20 -12.84 -9.56
N VAL A 327 -13.05 -12.89 -10.61
CA VAL A 327 -12.71 -12.43 -11.95
C VAL A 327 -13.60 -11.27 -12.37
N GLN A 328 -13.00 -10.14 -12.68
CA GLN A 328 -13.64 -9.02 -13.36
C GLN A 328 -13.34 -9.13 -14.86
N LEU A 329 -14.32 -9.56 -15.66
CA LEU A 329 -14.21 -9.64 -17.11
C LEU A 329 -14.69 -8.33 -17.75
N ILE A 330 -13.88 -7.74 -18.65
CA ILE A 330 -14.14 -6.46 -19.30
C ILE A 330 -14.00 -6.59 -20.80
N LEU A 331 -15.04 -6.18 -21.54
CA LEU A 331 -14.92 -5.94 -22.97
C LEU A 331 -14.43 -4.51 -23.20
N LEU A 332 -13.24 -4.37 -23.77
CA LEU A 332 -12.70 -3.05 -24.12
C LEU A 332 -13.48 -2.50 -25.34
N PRO A 333 -13.78 -1.19 -25.33
CA PRO A 333 -14.35 -0.57 -26.52
C PRO A 333 -13.43 -0.81 -27.71
N GLN A 334 -13.99 -1.20 -28.82
CA GLN A 334 -13.22 -1.23 -30.07
C GLN A 334 -12.80 0.20 -30.38
N GLU A 335 -11.48 0.45 -30.39
CA GLU A 335 -10.98 1.71 -30.91
C GLU A 335 -11.40 1.82 -32.38
N GLN A 336 -12.44 2.57 -32.63
CA GLN A 336 -12.65 3.08 -33.97
C GLN A 336 -11.51 4.07 -34.20
N ARG A 337 -10.40 3.59 -34.79
CA ARG A 337 -9.40 4.49 -35.37
C ARG A 337 -10.07 5.25 -36.47
N VAL A 338 -10.65 6.38 -36.16
CA VAL A 338 -11.08 7.35 -37.14
C VAL A 338 -9.81 7.97 -37.69
N THR A 339 -9.37 7.47 -38.83
CA THR A 339 -8.29 8.11 -39.58
C THR A 339 -8.86 9.43 -40.12
N ILE A 340 -8.53 10.52 -39.46
CA ILE A 340 -8.85 11.85 -39.96
C ILE A 340 -7.78 12.16 -40.98
N ASP A 341 -8.20 12.23 -42.25
CA ASP A 341 -7.32 12.71 -43.34
C ASP A 341 -7.14 14.22 -43.14
N VAL A 342 -6.04 14.60 -42.52
CA VAL A 342 -5.68 15.99 -42.26
C VAL A 342 -4.36 16.32 -42.88
N ASP A 343 -4.26 17.52 -43.46
CA ASP A 343 -3.00 18.07 -43.94
C ASP A 343 -1.99 18.14 -42.78
N ALA A 344 -0.71 17.85 -43.07
CA ALA A 344 0.37 17.92 -42.09
C ALA A 344 0.51 19.30 -41.43
N ASN A 345 -0.06 20.34 -42.03
CA ASN A 345 -0.08 21.72 -41.53
C ASN A 345 -1.46 22.13 -40.98
N ALA A 346 -2.37 21.20 -40.71
CA ALA A 346 -3.68 21.51 -40.17
C ALA A 346 -3.58 22.17 -38.80
N THR A 347 -4.33 23.22 -38.58
CA THR A 347 -4.43 23.88 -37.30
C THR A 347 -5.22 23.05 -36.31
N ASP A 348 -4.98 23.24 -34.99
CA ASP A 348 -5.75 22.54 -33.93
C ASP A 348 -7.26 22.74 -34.11
N THR A 349 -7.69 23.91 -34.59
CA THR A 349 -9.10 24.23 -34.86
C THR A 349 -9.65 23.35 -35.97
N GLU A 350 -8.91 23.11 -37.04
CA GLU A 350 -9.28 22.21 -38.11
C GLU A 350 -9.28 20.75 -37.68
N LEU A 351 -8.31 20.34 -36.84
CA LEU A 351 -8.23 19.03 -36.27
C LEU A 351 -9.46 18.73 -35.38
N VAL A 352 -9.75 19.60 -34.43
CA VAL A 352 -10.90 19.48 -33.53
C VAL A 352 -12.21 19.51 -34.31
N SER A 353 -12.31 20.42 -35.31
CA SER A 353 -13.49 20.52 -36.17
C SER A 353 -13.75 19.22 -36.92
N LYS A 354 -12.77 18.68 -37.63
CA LYS A 354 -12.88 17.43 -38.38
C LYS A 354 -13.15 16.22 -37.49
N TYR A 355 -12.49 16.16 -36.33
CA TYR A 355 -12.74 15.10 -35.37
C TYR A 355 -14.17 15.08 -34.84
N CYS A 356 -14.70 16.27 -34.50
CA CYS A 356 -16.08 16.40 -34.04
C CYS A 356 -17.08 16.10 -35.17
N ASP A 357 -16.84 16.54 -36.41
CA ASP A 357 -17.72 16.25 -37.52
C ASP A 357 -17.89 14.75 -37.76
N LEU A 358 -16.85 13.97 -37.52
CA LEU A 358 -16.86 12.52 -37.73
C LEU A 358 -17.42 11.73 -36.58
N ASN A 359 -17.21 12.20 -35.33
CA ASN A 359 -17.48 11.39 -34.14
C ASN A 359 -18.58 11.96 -33.25
N TYR A 360 -18.66 13.30 -33.11
CA TYR A 360 -19.51 13.98 -32.12
C TYR A 360 -20.00 15.31 -32.67
N PRO A 361 -20.78 15.33 -33.76
CA PRO A 361 -21.19 16.59 -34.41
C PRO A 361 -21.98 17.51 -33.47
N GLU A 362 -22.72 16.94 -32.51
CA GLU A 362 -23.57 17.69 -31.57
C GLU A 362 -22.77 18.50 -30.53
N VAL A 363 -21.48 18.18 -30.31
CA VAL A 363 -20.64 18.90 -29.34
C VAL A 363 -19.55 19.76 -29.99
N LYS A 364 -19.50 19.83 -31.32
CA LYS A 364 -18.48 20.54 -32.09
C LYS A 364 -18.29 22.00 -31.67
N ASP A 365 -19.37 22.74 -31.61
CA ASP A 365 -19.34 24.18 -31.25
C ASP A 365 -18.77 24.39 -29.84
N LYS A 366 -19.13 23.51 -28.92
CA LYS A 366 -18.62 23.54 -27.55
C LYS A 366 -17.13 23.20 -27.47
N ALA A 367 -16.69 22.20 -28.24
CA ALA A 367 -15.28 21.82 -28.28
C ALA A 367 -14.41 22.95 -28.87
N LEU A 368 -14.87 23.60 -29.94
CA LEU A 368 -14.19 24.73 -30.54
C LEU A 368 -14.16 25.97 -29.62
N ASP A 369 -15.22 26.24 -28.85
CA ASP A 369 -15.23 27.31 -27.85
C ASP A 369 -14.23 27.05 -26.72
N TYR A 370 -14.12 25.81 -26.22
CA TYR A 370 -13.09 25.44 -25.24
C TYR A 370 -11.68 25.60 -25.78
N LEU A 371 -11.43 25.15 -27.03
CA LEU A 371 -10.12 25.31 -27.67
C LEU A 371 -9.74 26.80 -27.81
N ARG A 372 -10.69 27.64 -28.22
CA ARG A 372 -10.49 29.10 -28.32
C ARG A 372 -10.13 29.69 -26.95
N LYS A 373 -10.89 29.37 -25.91
CA LYS A 373 -10.63 29.85 -24.53
C LYS A 373 -9.28 29.40 -23.99
N ALA A 374 -8.85 28.17 -24.30
CA ALA A 374 -7.53 27.68 -23.91
C ALA A 374 -6.40 28.47 -24.56
N LYS A 375 -6.54 28.79 -25.87
CA LYS A 375 -5.55 29.61 -26.61
C LYS A 375 -5.53 31.11 -26.20
N GLU A 376 -6.61 31.61 -25.66
CA GLU A 376 -6.69 32.98 -25.12
C GLU A 376 -6.08 33.08 -23.70
N ALA A 377 -5.86 31.94 -23.02
CA ALA A 377 -5.29 31.86 -21.68
C ALA A 377 -3.77 31.59 -21.66
N GLU A 378 -3.18 31.24 -22.81
CA GLU A 378 -1.73 31.15 -23.02
C GLU A 378 -1.14 32.51 -23.40
#